data_8b16e4f39f8b8c100173c9df4d3a2019
#
_entry.id   8b16e4f39f8b8c100173c9df4d3a2019
#
_cell.length_a   1.000
_cell.length_b   1.000
_cell.length_c   1.000
_cell.angle_alpha   90.00
_cell.angle_beta   90.00
_cell.angle_gamma   90.00
#
_symmetry.space_group_name_H-M   'P 1'
#
loop_
_entity.id
_entity.type
_entity.pdbx_description
1 polymer ?
#
loop_
_entity_poly.entity_id
_entity_poly.type
_entity_poly.pdbx_seq_one_letter_code
_entity_poly.pdbx_strand_id
1 'polypeptide(L)'
;LNTLTIIVILVIFSSMTAAVIIAFVVKTIGANKKRYTQRKTILEQGTSAQAVINSIQQTHAQLDDQPEVLLDLTVTMPDGKVISTVVKTFIPIINVPAFQKGNVIEVKVMTIDNEQKFEVVGSYLP
;
A
#
# COMPACT_ATOMS: atom_id res chain seq x y z
N LEU A 1 -21.61 45.31 14.92
CA LEU A 1 -22.19 44.01 14.61
C LEU A 1 -23.32 43.70 15.61
N ASN A 2 -24.48 43.35 15.11
CA ASN A 2 -25.56 42.88 15.94
C ASN A 2 -25.45 41.35 16.19
N THR A 3 -26.18 40.86 17.17
CA THR A 3 -26.18 39.45 17.56
C THR A 3 -26.57 38.55 16.40
N LEU A 4 -27.50 38.93 15.56
CA LEU A 4 -27.96 38.18 14.43
C LEU A 4 -26.83 37.95 13.40
N THR A 5 -26.04 38.97 13.09
CA THR A 5 -24.89 38.89 12.18
C THR A 5 -23.84 37.96 12.72
N ILE A 6 -23.54 38.00 14.02
CA ILE A 6 -22.57 37.08 14.66
C ILE A 6 -23.04 35.65 14.56
N ILE A 7 -24.31 35.35 14.80
CA ILE A 7 -24.89 34.01 14.70
C ILE A 7 -24.77 33.47 13.27
N VAL A 8 -25.08 34.29 12.27
CA VAL A 8 -24.97 33.90 10.85
C VAL A 8 -23.55 33.56 10.48
N ILE A 9 -22.56 34.35 10.90
CA ILE A 9 -21.14 34.08 10.64
C ILE A 9 -20.71 32.75 11.29
N LEU A 10 -21.09 32.48 12.52
CA LEU A 10 -20.76 31.23 13.22
C LEU A 10 -21.37 30.03 12.55
N VAL A 11 -22.61 30.11 12.06
CA VAL A 11 -23.26 29.00 11.32
C VAL A 11 -22.53 28.73 10.01
N ILE A 12 -22.14 29.75 9.26
CA ILE A 12 -21.40 29.62 8.01
C ILE A 12 -20.04 28.93 8.25
N PHE A 13 -19.28 29.36 9.25
CA PHE A 13 -18.00 28.76 9.62
C PHE A 13 -18.14 27.29 10.01
N SER A 14 -19.15 26.95 10.83
CA SER A 14 -19.43 25.58 11.25
C SER A 14 -19.77 24.68 10.06
N SER A 15 -20.59 25.13 9.11
CA SER A 15 -20.93 24.40 7.89
C SER A 15 -19.72 24.14 7.02
N MET A 16 -18.86 25.12 6.82
CA MET A 16 -17.64 24.97 6.01
C MET A 16 -16.67 23.96 6.61
N THR A 17 -16.47 24.00 7.92
CA THR A 17 -15.60 23.06 8.63
C THR A 17 -16.11 21.62 8.49
N ALA A 18 -17.40 21.39 8.68
CA ALA A 18 -18.01 20.06 8.52
C ALA A 18 -17.85 19.53 7.10
N ALA A 19 -18.05 20.36 6.08
CA ALA A 19 -17.89 19.98 4.68
C ALA A 19 -16.44 19.55 4.36
N VAL A 20 -15.44 20.26 4.88
CA VAL A 20 -14.02 19.93 4.69
C VAL A 20 -13.68 18.60 5.34
N ILE A 21 -14.15 18.35 6.56
CA ILE A 21 -13.92 17.09 7.28
C ILE A 21 -14.53 15.91 6.52
N ILE A 22 -15.77 16.03 6.06
CA ILE A 22 -16.46 14.99 5.30
C ILE A 22 -15.72 14.69 3.99
N ALA A 23 -15.30 15.71 3.25
CA ALA A 23 -14.55 15.54 2.01
C ALA A 23 -13.22 14.80 2.25
N PHE A 24 -12.50 15.13 3.33
CA PHE A 24 -11.25 14.48 3.70
C PHE A 24 -11.45 12.99 4.03
N VAL A 25 -12.46 12.66 4.82
CA VAL A 25 -12.79 11.27 5.20
C VAL A 25 -13.15 10.45 3.97
N VAL A 26 -14.03 10.95 3.10
CA VAL A 26 -14.42 10.26 1.86
C VAL A 26 -13.22 10.00 0.95
N LYS A 27 -12.32 10.98 0.80
CA LYS A 27 -11.11 10.84 0.00
C LYS A 27 -10.17 9.78 0.55
N THR A 28 -9.98 9.72 1.88
CA THR A 28 -9.13 8.73 2.54
C THR A 28 -9.68 7.32 2.37
N ILE A 29 -10.98 7.10 2.55
CA ILE A 29 -11.62 5.79 2.36
C ILE A 29 -11.51 5.34 0.91
N GLY A 30 -11.73 6.23 -0.04
CA GLY A 30 -11.60 5.93 -1.47
C GLY A 30 -10.18 5.53 -1.86
N ALA A 31 -9.16 6.21 -1.33
CA ALA A 31 -7.75 5.88 -1.57
C ALA A 31 -7.39 4.49 -1.03
N ASN A 32 -7.82 4.13 0.18
CA ASN A 32 -7.56 2.82 0.77
C ASN A 32 -8.22 1.69 -0.03
N LYS A 33 -9.46 1.86 -0.45
CA LYS A 33 -10.17 0.89 -1.28
C LYS A 33 -9.50 0.70 -2.64
N LYS A 34 -9.04 1.77 -3.27
CA LYS A 34 -8.32 1.74 -4.54
C LYS A 34 -7.01 0.96 -4.43
N ARG A 35 -6.26 1.18 -3.36
CA ARG A 35 -5.01 0.46 -3.08
C ARG A 35 -5.24 -1.04 -2.90
N TYR A 36 -6.25 -1.43 -2.15
CA TYR A 36 -6.63 -2.83 -1.95
C TYR A 36 -6.97 -3.51 -3.28
N THR A 37 -7.83 -2.89 -4.08
CA THR A 37 -8.24 -3.41 -5.39
C THR A 37 -7.06 -3.53 -6.34
N GLN A 38 -6.16 -2.57 -6.35
CA GLN A 38 -4.94 -2.59 -7.18
C GLN A 38 -4.03 -3.75 -6.77
N ARG A 39 -3.77 -3.96 -5.49
CA ARG A 39 -2.96 -5.07 -4.99
C ARG A 39 -3.54 -6.42 -5.39
N LYS A 40 -4.84 -6.58 -5.21
CA LYS A 40 -5.56 -7.81 -5.60
C LYS A 40 -5.44 -8.07 -7.09
N THR A 41 -5.61 -7.05 -7.93
CA THR A 41 -5.48 -7.16 -9.39
C THR A 41 -4.07 -7.59 -9.79
N ILE A 42 -3.03 -7.00 -9.19
CA ILE A 42 -1.64 -7.36 -9.48
C ILE A 42 -1.36 -8.81 -9.09
N LEU A 43 -1.83 -9.25 -7.93
CA LEU A 43 -1.63 -10.62 -7.45
C LEU A 43 -2.35 -11.66 -8.34
N GLU A 44 -3.51 -11.32 -8.89
CA GLU A 44 -4.31 -12.23 -9.72
C GLU A 44 -3.87 -12.21 -11.20
N GLN A 45 -3.52 -11.06 -11.74
CA GLN A 45 -3.32 -10.84 -13.18
C GLN A 45 -1.90 -10.45 -13.56
N GLY A 46 -1.04 -10.13 -12.59
CA GLY A 46 0.34 -9.74 -12.85
C GLY A 46 1.19 -10.88 -13.42
N THR A 47 2.31 -10.51 -14.01
CA THR A 47 3.31 -11.48 -14.50
C THR A 47 4.18 -11.97 -13.35
N SER A 48 4.36 -13.29 -13.23
CA SER A 48 5.24 -13.86 -12.22
C SER A 48 6.70 -13.57 -12.53
N ALA A 49 7.44 -13.16 -11.51
CA ALA A 49 8.89 -12.97 -11.57
C ALA A 49 9.51 -13.48 -10.28
N GLN A 50 10.81 -13.79 -10.32
CA GLN A 50 11.56 -14.21 -9.16
C GLN A 50 12.32 -13.02 -8.57
N ALA A 51 12.38 -12.96 -7.24
CA ALA A 51 13.09 -11.90 -6.54
C ALA A 51 13.97 -12.48 -5.44
N VAL A 52 15.17 -11.93 -5.33
CA VAL A 52 16.08 -12.22 -4.22
C VAL A 52 15.92 -11.12 -3.18
N ILE A 53 15.74 -11.50 -1.93
CA ILE A 53 15.66 -10.55 -0.81
C ILE A 53 17.06 -10.11 -0.43
N ASN A 54 17.37 -8.83 -0.67
CA ASN A 54 18.65 -8.23 -0.29
C ASN A 54 18.65 -7.82 1.18
N SER A 55 17.53 -7.32 1.67
CA SER A 55 17.33 -6.99 3.08
C SER A 55 15.85 -6.98 3.43
N ILE A 56 15.56 -7.17 4.71
CA ILE A 56 14.23 -7.05 5.29
C ILE A 56 14.29 -6.17 6.53
N GLN A 57 13.38 -5.24 6.65
CA GLN A 57 13.30 -4.31 7.78
C GLN A 57 11.84 -4.16 8.24
N GLN A 58 11.61 -4.33 9.52
CA GLN A 58 10.29 -4.12 10.12
C GLN A 58 10.06 -2.64 10.37
N THR A 59 8.85 -2.14 10.06
CA THR A 59 8.50 -0.72 10.19
C THR A 59 7.78 -0.37 11.49
N HIS A 60 7.43 -1.34 12.33
CA HIS A 60 6.59 -1.19 13.53
C HIS A 60 5.10 -0.97 13.26
N ALA A 61 4.67 -0.85 12.01
CA ALA A 61 3.26 -0.86 11.66
C ALA A 61 2.71 -2.28 11.58
N GLN A 62 1.42 -2.43 11.77
CA GLN A 62 0.71 -3.72 11.71
C GLN A 62 -0.64 -3.54 11.02
N LEU A 63 -1.11 -4.62 10.40
CA LEU A 63 -2.45 -4.72 9.85
C LEU A 63 -2.99 -6.10 10.24
N ASP A 64 -4.12 -6.12 10.99
CA ASP A 64 -4.71 -7.37 11.49
C ASP A 64 -3.67 -8.25 12.21
N ASP A 65 -2.83 -7.62 13.05
CA ASP A 65 -1.73 -8.25 13.80
C ASP A 65 -0.60 -8.81 12.93
N GLN A 66 -0.57 -8.51 11.62
CA GLN A 66 0.53 -8.89 10.74
C GLN A 66 1.54 -7.75 10.62
N PRO A 67 2.86 -8.03 10.75
CA PRO A 67 3.87 -6.98 10.70
C PRO A 67 4.05 -6.41 9.29
N GLU A 68 4.29 -5.10 9.21
CA GLU A 68 4.71 -4.45 8.00
C GLU A 68 6.23 -4.50 7.88
N VAL A 69 6.70 -4.82 6.69
CA VAL A 69 8.13 -4.88 6.38
C VAL A 69 8.45 -4.12 5.09
N LEU A 70 9.68 -3.63 5.03
CA LEU A 70 10.31 -3.13 3.80
C LEU A 70 11.22 -4.23 3.27
N LEU A 71 10.96 -4.69 2.06
CA LEU A 71 11.76 -5.68 1.37
C LEU A 71 12.56 -5.01 0.26
N ASP A 72 13.88 -5.03 0.37
CA ASP A 72 14.78 -4.64 -0.71
C ASP A 72 14.99 -5.86 -1.61
N LEU A 73 14.56 -5.77 -2.85
CA LEU A 73 14.48 -6.89 -3.77
C LEU A 73 15.30 -6.65 -5.04
N THR A 74 15.95 -7.71 -5.52
CA THR A 74 16.46 -7.79 -6.89
C THR A 74 15.55 -8.72 -7.68
N VAL A 75 14.75 -8.15 -8.58
CA VAL A 75 13.72 -8.86 -9.34
C VAL A 75 14.29 -9.24 -10.71
N THR A 76 14.18 -10.52 -11.07
CA THR A 76 14.52 -11.00 -12.41
C THR A 76 13.24 -11.26 -13.18
N MET A 77 13.00 -10.45 -14.21
CA MET A 77 11.84 -10.59 -15.08
C MET A 77 11.96 -11.80 -16.00
N PRO A 78 10.84 -12.32 -16.55
CA PRO A 78 10.87 -13.48 -17.46
C PRO A 78 11.73 -13.26 -18.72
N ASP A 79 11.88 -12.01 -19.17
CA ASP A 79 12.74 -11.65 -20.30
C ASP A 79 14.23 -11.54 -19.95
N GLY A 80 14.60 -11.81 -18.70
CA GLY A 80 15.96 -11.71 -18.17
C GLY A 80 16.34 -10.33 -17.63
N LYS A 81 15.47 -9.35 -17.73
CA LYS A 81 15.72 -8.01 -17.21
C LYS A 81 15.75 -8.02 -15.68
N VAL A 82 16.75 -7.34 -15.09
CA VAL A 82 16.92 -7.27 -13.64
C VAL A 82 16.55 -5.87 -13.15
N ILE A 83 15.72 -5.81 -12.13
CA ILE A 83 15.20 -4.55 -11.56
C ILE A 83 15.42 -4.57 -10.05
N SER A 84 15.97 -3.48 -9.50
CA SER A 84 16.06 -3.27 -8.06
C SER A 84 14.86 -2.44 -7.60
N THR A 85 14.17 -2.91 -6.57
CA THR A 85 13.01 -2.21 -6.02
C THR A 85 12.88 -2.44 -4.52
N VAL A 86 12.14 -1.58 -3.86
CA VAL A 86 11.77 -1.72 -2.44
C VAL A 86 10.25 -1.85 -2.37
N VAL A 87 9.78 -2.92 -1.75
CA VAL A 87 8.34 -3.18 -1.57
C VAL A 87 8.01 -3.09 -0.09
N LYS A 88 6.99 -2.32 0.22
CA LYS A 88 6.41 -2.20 1.56
C LYS A 88 5.15 -3.04 1.61
N THR A 89 5.12 -4.05 2.46
CA THR A 89 4.00 -4.99 2.52
C THR A 89 3.85 -5.60 3.91
N PHE A 90 2.71 -6.25 4.14
CA PHE A 90 2.45 -6.97 5.38
C PHE A 90 2.66 -8.46 5.15
N ILE A 91 3.41 -9.10 6.03
CA ILE A 91 3.72 -10.53 5.93
C ILE A 91 3.06 -11.27 7.09
N PRO A 92 2.28 -12.34 6.83
CA PRO A 92 1.80 -13.18 7.92
C PRO A 92 2.96 -13.68 8.78
N ILE A 93 2.81 -13.61 10.10
CA ILE A 93 3.90 -13.95 11.04
C ILE A 93 4.44 -15.34 10.75
N ILE A 94 3.56 -16.29 10.44
CA ILE A 94 3.96 -17.67 10.14
C ILE A 94 4.85 -17.77 8.90
N ASN A 95 4.77 -16.80 7.98
CA ASN A 95 5.53 -16.80 6.74
C ASN A 95 6.84 -15.99 6.83
N VAL A 96 7.08 -15.27 7.90
CA VAL A 96 8.28 -14.44 8.06
C VAL A 96 9.58 -15.20 7.81
N PRO A 97 9.75 -16.46 8.25
CA PRO A 97 10.97 -17.21 7.95
C PRO A 97 11.29 -17.40 6.46
N ALA A 98 10.26 -17.37 5.60
CA ALA A 98 10.46 -17.49 4.15
C ALA A 98 10.95 -16.16 3.51
N PHE A 99 10.87 -15.05 4.23
CA PHE A 99 11.19 -13.71 3.73
C PHE A 99 12.51 -13.17 4.33
N GLN A 100 13.50 -14.02 4.47
CA GLN A 100 14.79 -13.61 5.03
C GLN A 100 15.79 -13.27 3.92
N LYS A 101 16.80 -12.47 4.26
CA LYS A 101 17.89 -12.10 3.36
C LYS A 101 18.47 -13.31 2.66
N GLY A 102 18.62 -13.20 1.33
CA GLY A 102 19.15 -14.26 0.48
C GLY A 102 18.13 -15.25 -0.05
N ASN A 103 16.90 -15.25 0.49
CA ASN A 103 15.84 -16.13 0.00
C ASN A 103 15.31 -15.64 -1.35
N VAL A 104 14.87 -16.57 -2.17
CA VAL A 104 14.21 -16.30 -3.44
C VAL A 104 12.69 -16.42 -3.23
N ILE A 105 11.97 -15.41 -3.64
CA ILE A 105 10.51 -15.36 -3.54
C ILE A 105 9.88 -15.08 -4.89
N GLU A 106 8.59 -15.37 -5.02
CA GLU A 106 7.81 -15.00 -6.19
C GLU A 106 7.17 -13.63 -5.97
N VAL A 107 7.22 -12.78 -7.00
CA VAL A 107 6.50 -11.51 -7.04
C VAL A 107 5.65 -11.46 -8.29
N LYS A 108 4.56 -10.69 -8.24
CA LYS A 108 3.74 -10.35 -9.40
C LYS A 108 4.07 -8.94 -9.82
N VAL A 109 4.21 -8.74 -11.13
CA VAL A 109 4.58 -7.45 -11.71
C VAL A 109 3.51 -7.04 -12.70
N MET A 110 3.08 -5.79 -12.62
CA MET A 110 2.10 -5.23 -13.54
C MET A 110 2.43 -3.76 -13.82
N THR A 111 2.28 -3.35 -15.06
CA THR A 111 2.42 -1.92 -15.43
C THR A 111 1.07 -1.24 -15.29
N ILE A 112 0.99 -0.24 -14.44
CA ILE A 112 -0.20 0.56 -14.21
C ILE A 112 0.19 2.03 -14.33
N ASP A 113 -0.50 2.79 -15.18
CA ASP A 113 -0.23 4.22 -15.43
C ASP A 113 1.26 4.48 -15.78
N ASN A 114 1.84 3.64 -16.62
CA ASN A 114 3.25 3.68 -17.06
C ASN A 114 4.26 3.42 -15.94
N GLU A 115 3.84 2.93 -14.78
CA GLU A 115 4.70 2.51 -13.69
C GLU A 115 4.62 1.01 -13.48
N GLN A 116 5.77 0.37 -13.25
CA GLN A 116 5.80 -1.02 -12.83
C GLN A 116 5.46 -1.11 -11.34
N LYS A 117 4.45 -1.91 -11.03
CA LYS A 117 4.02 -2.19 -9.67
C LYS A 117 4.35 -3.63 -9.31
N PHE A 118 4.82 -3.84 -8.09
CA PHE A 118 5.27 -5.15 -7.62
C PHE A 118 4.44 -5.54 -6.40
N GLU A 119 3.95 -6.78 -6.38
CA GLU A 119 3.30 -7.35 -5.20
C GLU A 119 3.93 -8.70 -4.87
N VAL A 120 4.14 -8.95 -3.60
CA VAL A 120 4.80 -10.16 -3.10
C VAL A 120 3.76 -11.25 -2.93
N VAL A 121 3.99 -12.39 -3.55
CA VAL A 121 3.15 -13.58 -3.36
C VAL A 121 3.36 -14.12 -1.94
N GLY A 122 2.28 -14.37 -1.23
CA GLY A 122 2.31 -14.76 0.18
C GLY A 122 2.28 -13.59 1.16
N SER A 123 2.19 -12.35 0.68
CA SER A 123 1.92 -11.19 1.52
C SER A 123 0.48 -11.21 2.02
N TYR A 124 0.25 -10.54 3.16
CA TYR A 124 -1.09 -10.45 3.74
C TYR A 124 -1.95 -9.45 2.98
N LEU A 125 -3.14 -9.88 2.59
CA LEU A 125 -4.18 -9.06 1.99
C LEU A 125 -5.45 -9.22 2.81
N PRO A 126 -5.99 -8.15 3.42
CA PRO A 126 -7.18 -8.25 4.24
C PRO A 126 -8.44 -8.65 3.46
#